data_96842751acbbcd1b5ab9c6cd6d3cdd9b
#
_entry.id   96842751acbbcd1b5ab9c6cd6d3cdd9b
#
_cell.length_a   1.000
_cell.length_b   1.000
_cell.length_c   1.000
_cell.angle_alpha   90.00
_cell.angle_beta   90.00
_cell.angle_gamma   90.00
#
_symmetry.space_group_name_H-M   'P 1'
#
loop_
_entity.id
_entity.type
_entity.pdbx_description
1 polymer ?
#
loop_
_entity_poly.entity_id
_entity_poly.type
_entity_poly.pdbx_seq_one_letter_code
_entity_poly.pdbx_strand_id
1 'polypeptide(L)'
;MNNYADFQGPVAEWEEFVQSAGIPPPPALHLPVLEMRSQVNAGRTATAQAQVKAQGLLEKVMWQDYSILTQDSQNIIARVYKPKPKPKPEAETSSLDTSHVTAPLPVYLYFHGGGHLYGNVDGEDASCSRIVAESPAPGVIVVNVNYRHTPEFVWPTQLNDAWDSFVWLSQHMSTIGGDPSRVVIGGISAGGGLAASVVQRHHHHRHQVLQAAAAGHPTTFAANITVRGQVLGSPWLLHPLANPNPLSSQQPLSSFNQNQDAPVLPWSILKVFADLLGPAAVSDPSFNVALATDEYLRGLPKTSSLIAGQDLLRDEGLYYAERLKANG
;
A
#
# COMPACT_ATOMS: atom_id res chain seq x y z
N MET A 1 8.60 23.80 -12.21
CA MET A 1 8.21 22.38 -12.14
C MET A 1 8.89 21.65 -13.27
N ASN A 2 9.42 20.47 -12.98
CA ASN A 2 10.00 19.62 -14.03
C ASN A 2 8.92 19.16 -15.01
N ASN A 3 9.28 19.02 -16.25
CA ASN A 3 8.39 18.46 -17.26
C ASN A 3 8.49 16.94 -17.19
N TYR A 4 7.46 16.26 -16.70
CA TYR A 4 7.43 14.80 -16.61
C TYR A 4 6.96 14.11 -17.89
N ALA A 5 6.69 14.88 -18.94
CA ALA A 5 6.23 14.34 -20.23
C ALA A 5 7.23 13.37 -20.88
N ASP A 6 8.51 13.49 -20.56
CA ASP A 6 9.57 12.60 -21.06
C ASP A 6 9.46 11.15 -20.55
N PHE A 7 8.66 10.92 -19.47
CA PHE A 7 8.37 9.60 -18.92
C PHE A 7 7.11 8.96 -19.55
N GLN A 8 6.54 9.59 -20.57
CA GLN A 8 5.38 9.08 -21.28
C GLN A 8 5.75 7.89 -22.17
N GLY A 9 4.83 6.92 -22.27
CA GLY A 9 4.90 5.80 -23.18
C GLY A 9 5.01 4.45 -22.50
N PRO A 10 4.71 3.37 -23.26
CA PRO A 10 4.85 2.01 -22.77
C PRO A 10 6.31 1.57 -22.78
N VAL A 11 6.63 0.57 -21.95
CA VAL A 11 7.86 -0.22 -22.06
C VAL A 11 7.62 -1.42 -22.98
N ALA A 12 8.68 -1.96 -23.56
CA ALA A 12 8.59 -3.06 -24.54
C ALA A 12 7.86 -4.29 -23.95
N GLU A 13 8.13 -4.63 -22.71
CA GLU A 13 7.49 -5.76 -22.01
C GLU A 13 5.97 -5.58 -21.86
N TRP A 14 5.51 -4.33 -21.70
CA TRP A 14 4.08 -4.04 -21.69
C TRP A 14 3.45 -4.23 -23.06
N GLU A 15 4.11 -3.79 -24.13
CA GLU A 15 3.64 -3.97 -25.50
C GLU A 15 3.55 -5.45 -25.86
N GLU A 16 4.56 -6.26 -25.50
CA GLU A 16 4.56 -7.71 -25.67
C GLU A 16 3.41 -8.38 -24.89
N PHE A 17 3.18 -7.97 -23.64
CA PHE A 17 2.07 -8.48 -22.83
C PHE A 17 0.73 -8.17 -23.48
N VAL A 18 0.49 -6.93 -23.89
CA VAL A 18 -0.77 -6.52 -24.54
C VAL A 18 -1.01 -7.29 -25.85
N GLN A 19 0.04 -7.53 -26.65
CA GLN A 19 -0.05 -8.33 -27.87
C GLN A 19 -0.43 -9.77 -27.59
N SER A 20 0.07 -10.36 -26.52
CA SER A 20 -0.14 -11.77 -26.18
C SER A 20 -1.43 -12.03 -25.40
N ALA A 21 -1.77 -11.19 -24.44
CA ALA A 21 -2.86 -11.39 -23.49
C ALA A 21 -4.06 -10.44 -23.69
N GLY A 22 -3.87 -9.36 -24.42
CA GLY A 22 -4.86 -8.27 -24.52
C GLY A 22 -4.91 -7.40 -23.26
N ILE A 23 -5.52 -6.22 -23.40
CA ILE A 23 -5.82 -5.34 -22.24
C ILE A 23 -7.15 -5.80 -21.65
N PRO A 24 -7.22 -6.07 -20.33
CA PRO A 24 -8.50 -6.33 -19.68
C PRO A 24 -9.48 -5.18 -19.94
N PRO A 25 -10.76 -5.46 -20.24
CA PRO A 25 -11.73 -4.40 -20.43
C PRO A 25 -11.86 -3.57 -19.15
N PRO A 26 -12.04 -2.24 -19.26
CA PRO A 26 -12.29 -1.41 -18.11
C PRO A 26 -13.57 -1.85 -17.39
N PRO A 27 -13.71 -1.56 -16.09
CA PRO A 27 -14.93 -1.85 -15.35
C PRO A 27 -16.16 -1.26 -16.05
N ALA A 28 -17.27 -1.98 -15.99
CA ALA A 28 -18.51 -1.61 -16.67
C ALA A 28 -19.21 -0.44 -15.91
N LEU A 29 -18.84 0.80 -16.23
CA LEU A 29 -19.31 2.03 -15.56
C LEU A 29 -20.85 2.25 -15.57
N HIS A 30 -21.57 1.50 -16.38
CA HIS A 30 -23.05 1.55 -16.41
C HIS A 30 -23.69 0.72 -15.30
N LEU A 31 -22.93 -0.09 -14.57
CA LEU A 31 -23.42 -0.90 -13.47
C LEU A 31 -23.50 -0.08 -12.16
N PRO A 32 -24.40 -0.44 -11.24
CA PRO A 32 -24.37 0.06 -9.88
C PRO A 32 -22.98 -0.18 -9.24
N VAL A 33 -22.51 0.79 -8.47
CA VAL A 33 -21.13 0.78 -7.91
C VAL A 33 -20.81 -0.49 -7.12
N LEU A 34 -21.77 -1.00 -6.33
CA LEU A 34 -21.56 -2.23 -5.55
C LEU A 34 -21.49 -3.48 -6.42
N GLU A 35 -22.24 -3.51 -7.51
CA GLU A 35 -22.17 -4.61 -8.48
C GLU A 35 -20.83 -4.57 -9.23
N MET A 36 -20.41 -3.40 -9.67
CA MET A 36 -19.11 -3.19 -10.30
C MET A 36 -17.98 -3.64 -9.36
N ARG A 37 -18.04 -3.25 -8.07
CA ARG A 37 -17.08 -3.72 -7.05
C ARG A 37 -17.07 -5.24 -6.93
N SER A 38 -18.24 -5.85 -6.85
CA SER A 38 -18.38 -7.31 -6.73
C SER A 38 -17.74 -8.05 -7.91
N GLN A 39 -18.00 -7.60 -9.15
CA GLN A 39 -17.44 -8.22 -10.36
C GLN A 39 -15.91 -8.05 -10.42
N VAL A 40 -15.39 -6.86 -10.15
CA VAL A 40 -13.95 -6.60 -10.16
C VAL A 40 -13.24 -7.44 -9.09
N ASN A 41 -13.77 -7.50 -7.87
CA ASN A 41 -13.18 -8.28 -6.78
C ASN A 41 -13.23 -9.78 -7.08
N ALA A 42 -14.31 -10.30 -7.64
CA ALA A 42 -14.40 -11.70 -8.06
C ALA A 42 -13.35 -12.05 -9.11
N GLY A 43 -13.15 -11.20 -10.12
CA GLY A 43 -12.12 -11.36 -11.14
C GLY A 43 -10.70 -11.35 -10.57
N ARG A 44 -10.40 -10.39 -9.67
CA ARG A 44 -9.10 -10.31 -8.98
C ARG A 44 -8.83 -11.56 -8.13
N THR A 45 -9.81 -12.00 -7.36
CA THR A 45 -9.72 -13.21 -6.54
C THR A 45 -9.48 -14.45 -7.40
N ALA A 46 -10.23 -14.63 -8.48
CA ALA A 46 -10.03 -15.77 -9.39
C ALA A 46 -8.63 -15.77 -10.01
N THR A 47 -8.15 -14.61 -10.45
CA THR A 47 -6.80 -14.45 -10.99
C THR A 47 -5.73 -14.79 -9.94
N ALA A 48 -5.86 -14.25 -8.71
CA ALA A 48 -4.93 -14.55 -7.64
C ALA A 48 -4.88 -16.04 -7.30
N GLN A 49 -6.03 -16.70 -7.19
CA GLN A 49 -6.11 -18.15 -6.95
C GLN A 49 -5.44 -18.97 -8.05
N ALA A 50 -5.66 -18.61 -9.31
CA ALA A 50 -5.00 -19.25 -10.45
C ALA A 50 -3.47 -19.10 -10.39
N GLN A 51 -2.97 -17.90 -10.07
CA GLN A 51 -1.54 -17.61 -9.93
C GLN A 51 -0.92 -18.34 -8.74
N VAL A 52 -1.58 -18.34 -7.57
CA VAL A 52 -1.15 -19.08 -6.37
C VAL A 52 -0.94 -20.56 -6.72
N LYS A 53 -1.88 -21.17 -7.43
CA LYS A 53 -1.79 -22.56 -7.88
C LYS A 53 -0.68 -22.77 -8.91
N ALA A 54 -0.65 -21.96 -9.96
CA ALA A 54 0.31 -22.11 -11.05
C ALA A 54 1.77 -21.96 -10.60
N GLN A 55 2.02 -21.13 -9.59
CA GLN A 55 3.36 -20.85 -9.07
C GLN A 55 3.72 -21.69 -7.82
N GLY A 56 2.85 -22.59 -7.37
CA GLY A 56 3.09 -23.45 -6.20
C GLY A 56 3.33 -22.66 -4.92
N LEU A 57 2.71 -21.49 -4.77
CA LEU A 57 2.99 -20.60 -3.64
C LEU A 57 2.56 -21.19 -2.30
N LEU A 58 1.52 -22.04 -2.27
CA LEU A 58 1.09 -22.75 -1.06
C LEU A 58 2.12 -23.73 -0.50
N GLU A 59 3.09 -24.14 -1.30
CA GLU A 59 4.18 -24.99 -0.81
C GLU A 59 5.23 -24.19 -0.02
N LYS A 60 5.34 -22.90 -0.30
CA LYS A 60 6.37 -22.00 0.25
C LYS A 60 5.84 -21.06 1.34
N VAL A 61 4.55 -20.71 1.29
CA VAL A 61 3.94 -19.67 2.10
C VAL A 61 2.72 -20.21 2.83
N MET A 62 2.54 -19.76 4.05
CA MET A 62 1.33 -19.95 4.83
C MET A 62 0.76 -18.58 5.21
N TRP A 63 -0.56 -18.49 5.39
CA TRP A 63 -1.19 -17.28 5.88
C TRP A 63 -2.28 -17.53 6.89
N GLN A 64 -2.58 -16.51 7.67
CA GLN A 64 -3.62 -16.50 8.68
C GLN A 64 -4.27 -15.13 8.75
N ASP A 65 -5.60 -15.11 8.92
CA ASP A 65 -6.37 -13.89 9.11
C ASP A 65 -6.45 -13.53 10.60
N TYR A 66 -6.34 -12.22 10.85
CA TYR A 66 -6.48 -11.59 12.15
C TYR A 66 -7.55 -10.52 12.10
N SER A 67 -8.36 -10.43 13.17
CA SER A 67 -9.31 -9.35 13.34
C SER A 67 -8.62 -8.16 14.02
N ILE A 68 -8.81 -6.97 13.47
CA ILE A 68 -8.33 -5.71 14.03
C ILE A 68 -9.53 -4.91 14.47
N LEU A 69 -9.61 -4.59 15.77
CA LEU A 69 -10.61 -3.67 16.30
C LEU A 69 -10.18 -2.24 15.97
N THR A 70 -11.02 -1.52 15.24
CA THR A 70 -10.80 -0.13 14.88
C THR A 70 -11.24 0.83 15.99
N GLN A 71 -10.74 2.08 15.98
CA GLN A 71 -11.08 3.11 16.98
C GLN A 71 -12.58 3.44 17.04
N ASP A 72 -13.34 3.18 15.98
CA ASP A 72 -14.80 3.32 15.91
C ASP A 72 -15.55 2.02 16.25
N SER A 73 -14.88 1.07 16.90
CA SER A 73 -15.42 -0.20 17.39
C SER A 73 -15.96 -1.13 16.29
N GLN A 74 -15.43 -1.01 15.07
CA GLN A 74 -15.66 -1.96 13.99
C GLN A 74 -14.51 -2.99 13.94
N ASN A 75 -14.66 -4.01 13.10
CA ASN A 75 -13.61 -4.99 12.86
C ASN A 75 -13.22 -4.99 11.38
N ILE A 76 -11.93 -4.91 11.13
CA ILE A 76 -11.34 -5.14 9.81
C ILE A 76 -10.43 -6.37 9.86
N ILE A 77 -10.05 -6.89 8.70
CA ILE A 77 -9.21 -8.09 8.61
C ILE A 77 -7.81 -7.70 8.14
N ALA A 78 -6.78 -8.27 8.77
CA ALA A 78 -5.44 -8.35 8.23
C ALA A 78 -5.06 -9.80 7.96
N ARG A 79 -4.59 -10.11 6.76
CA ARG A 79 -4.00 -11.40 6.41
C ARG A 79 -2.49 -11.35 6.53
N VAL A 80 -1.94 -12.22 7.36
CA VAL A 80 -0.51 -12.30 7.65
C VAL A 80 0.09 -13.49 6.88
N TYR A 81 0.98 -13.21 5.94
CA TYR A 81 1.69 -14.21 5.14
C TYR A 81 3.10 -14.42 5.68
N LYS A 82 3.52 -15.68 5.81
CA LYS A 82 4.82 -16.07 6.35
C LYS A 82 5.46 -17.17 5.51
N PRO A 83 6.81 -17.24 5.48
CA PRO A 83 7.48 -18.42 4.93
C PRO A 83 7.04 -19.67 5.68
N LYS A 84 6.77 -20.76 4.96
CA LYS A 84 6.60 -22.08 5.59
C LYS A 84 7.93 -22.54 6.17
N PRO A 85 7.91 -23.12 7.39
CA PRO A 85 9.10 -23.76 7.93
C PRO A 85 9.62 -24.82 6.95
N LYS A 86 10.94 -24.81 6.69
CA LYS A 86 11.56 -25.89 5.91
C LYS A 86 11.46 -27.21 6.67
N PRO A 87 11.16 -28.35 6.03
CA PRO A 87 11.24 -29.65 6.66
C PRO A 87 12.64 -29.84 7.27
N LYS A 88 12.69 -30.34 8.51
CA LYS A 88 13.98 -30.69 9.12
C LYS A 88 14.56 -31.88 8.36
N PRO A 89 15.90 -31.90 8.10
CA PRO A 89 16.58 -33.12 7.66
C PRO A 89 16.36 -34.22 8.72
N GLU A 90 16.04 -35.45 8.30
CA GLU A 90 15.77 -36.59 9.21
C GLU A 90 16.94 -36.90 10.16
N ALA A 91 18.17 -36.43 9.85
CA ALA A 91 19.38 -36.67 10.63
C ALA A 91 19.48 -35.84 11.93
N GLU A 92 18.64 -34.83 12.17
CA GLU A 92 18.73 -33.93 13.34
C GLU A 92 17.68 -34.20 14.43
N THR A 93 16.97 -35.34 14.38
CA THR A 93 15.90 -35.66 15.34
C THR A 93 16.38 -36.14 16.71
N SER A 94 17.72 -36.21 16.96
CA SER A 94 18.26 -36.80 18.19
C SER A 94 18.65 -35.81 19.29
N SER A 95 18.50 -34.49 19.12
CA SER A 95 18.72 -33.54 20.19
C SER A 95 17.40 -32.91 20.69
N LEU A 96 17.16 -33.07 22.00
CA LEU A 96 16.08 -32.42 22.76
C LEU A 96 16.29 -30.88 22.88
N ASP A 97 16.85 -30.26 21.85
CA ASP A 97 17.05 -28.81 21.84
C ASP A 97 15.73 -28.09 21.48
N THR A 98 14.97 -27.74 22.52
CA THR A 98 13.68 -27.03 22.46
C THR A 98 13.85 -25.52 22.17
N SER A 99 15.05 -25.04 21.85
CA SER A 99 15.38 -23.62 21.78
C SER A 99 15.41 -23.03 20.36
N HIS A 100 14.76 -23.63 19.35
CA HIS A 100 14.64 -22.99 18.05
C HIS A 100 13.54 -21.91 18.02
N VAL A 101 13.71 -20.85 18.80
CA VAL A 101 13.03 -19.58 18.55
C VAL A 101 13.61 -19.05 17.25
N THR A 102 12.89 -19.21 16.16
CA THR A 102 13.29 -18.59 14.88
C THR A 102 13.43 -17.09 15.08
N ALA A 103 14.54 -16.51 14.65
CA ALA A 103 14.76 -15.07 14.78
C ALA A 103 13.60 -14.28 14.17
N PRO A 104 13.14 -13.19 14.82
CA PRO A 104 12.05 -12.38 14.30
C PRO A 104 12.34 -11.88 12.86
N LEU A 105 11.35 -11.89 11.99
CA LEU A 105 11.48 -11.53 10.58
C LEU A 105 11.14 -10.06 10.34
N PRO A 106 11.73 -9.41 9.31
CA PRO A 106 11.25 -8.13 8.81
C PRO A 106 9.75 -8.20 8.50
N VAL A 107 9.05 -7.07 8.65
CA VAL A 107 7.62 -6.98 8.37
C VAL A 107 7.35 -5.94 7.30
N TYR A 108 6.55 -6.32 6.31
CA TYR A 108 6.00 -5.44 5.30
C TYR A 108 4.51 -5.25 5.54
N LEU A 109 4.11 -4.08 6.03
CA LEU A 109 2.69 -3.67 6.14
C LEU A 109 2.24 -3.17 4.77
N TYR A 110 1.28 -3.86 4.17
CA TYR A 110 0.85 -3.67 2.80
C TYR A 110 -0.62 -3.24 2.71
N PHE A 111 -0.87 -2.22 1.91
CA PHE A 111 -2.22 -1.74 1.57
C PHE A 111 -2.46 -1.95 0.07
N HIS A 112 -3.52 -2.67 -0.26
CA HIS A 112 -3.85 -2.96 -1.65
C HIS A 112 -4.38 -1.76 -2.41
N GLY A 113 -4.29 -1.81 -3.73
CA GLY A 113 -4.87 -0.82 -4.63
C GLY A 113 -6.34 -1.09 -4.94
N GLY A 114 -6.97 -0.12 -5.59
CA GLY A 114 -8.37 -0.26 -6.06
C GLY A 114 -9.21 0.99 -5.83
N GLY A 115 -8.59 2.18 -5.76
CA GLY A 115 -9.28 3.47 -5.70
C GLY A 115 -10.17 3.63 -4.46
N HIS A 116 -9.85 2.96 -3.35
CA HIS A 116 -10.66 2.87 -2.15
C HIS A 116 -12.06 2.25 -2.36
N LEU A 117 -12.32 1.70 -3.54
CA LEU A 117 -13.57 1.03 -3.90
C LEU A 117 -13.39 -0.48 -4.07
N TYR A 118 -12.29 -0.90 -4.71
CA TYR A 118 -12.00 -2.29 -5.03
C TYR A 118 -10.92 -2.87 -4.13
N GLY A 119 -10.88 -4.18 -4.08
CA GLY A 119 -9.86 -4.96 -3.39
C GLY A 119 -10.43 -5.75 -2.22
N ASN A 120 -9.71 -6.80 -1.88
CA ASN A 120 -9.88 -7.62 -0.69
C ASN A 120 -8.59 -8.43 -0.45
N VAL A 121 -8.50 -9.12 0.67
CA VAL A 121 -7.31 -9.94 0.99
C VAL A 121 -7.10 -11.06 -0.02
N ASP A 122 -8.16 -11.69 -0.51
CA ASP A 122 -8.09 -12.83 -1.44
C ASP A 122 -7.52 -12.44 -2.82
N GLY A 123 -7.84 -11.22 -3.29
CA GLY A 123 -7.31 -10.67 -4.54
C GLY A 123 -5.81 -10.40 -4.51
N GLU A 124 -5.22 -10.32 -3.32
CA GLU A 124 -3.79 -10.05 -3.13
C GLU A 124 -2.98 -11.31 -2.73
N ASP A 125 -3.61 -12.47 -2.60
CA ASP A 125 -2.95 -13.69 -2.15
C ASP A 125 -1.72 -14.05 -2.99
N ALA A 126 -1.79 -13.91 -4.31
CA ALA A 126 -0.67 -14.18 -5.19
C ALA A 126 0.47 -13.17 -5.01
N SER A 127 0.16 -11.88 -4.96
CA SER A 127 1.13 -10.80 -4.84
C SER A 127 1.86 -10.87 -3.50
N CYS A 128 1.11 -10.97 -2.40
CA CYS A 128 1.66 -11.06 -1.06
C CYS A 128 2.46 -12.35 -0.84
N SER A 129 1.97 -13.49 -1.34
CA SER A 129 2.70 -14.76 -1.25
C SER A 129 3.99 -14.74 -2.07
N ARG A 130 3.99 -14.10 -3.25
CA ARG A 130 5.20 -13.97 -4.07
C ARG A 130 6.26 -13.13 -3.37
N ILE A 131 5.89 -12.03 -2.75
CA ILE A 131 6.81 -11.21 -1.94
C ILE A 131 7.48 -12.07 -0.85
N VAL A 132 6.70 -12.90 -0.13
CA VAL A 132 7.25 -13.80 0.89
C VAL A 132 8.13 -14.87 0.29
N ALA A 133 7.69 -15.53 -0.80
CA ALA A 133 8.38 -16.67 -1.40
C ALA A 133 9.70 -16.31 -2.08
N GLU A 134 9.80 -15.10 -2.62
CA GLU A 134 10.96 -14.60 -3.38
C GLU A 134 11.90 -13.73 -2.55
N SER A 135 11.50 -13.37 -1.33
CA SER A 135 12.37 -12.58 -0.44
C SER A 135 13.63 -13.39 -0.05
N PRO A 136 14.82 -12.74 -0.09
CA PRO A 136 16.06 -13.41 0.33
C PRO A 136 15.99 -13.76 1.81
N ALA A 137 16.85 -14.72 2.22
CA ALA A 137 16.97 -15.08 3.63
C ALA A 137 17.28 -13.87 4.50
N PRO A 138 16.68 -13.75 5.69
CA PRO A 138 15.88 -14.74 6.42
C PRO A 138 14.40 -14.80 5.99
N GLY A 139 13.96 -14.04 5.00
CA GLY A 139 12.57 -13.91 4.58
C GLY A 139 11.88 -12.68 5.15
N VAL A 140 10.59 -12.52 4.86
CA VAL A 140 9.75 -11.39 5.28
C VAL A 140 8.36 -11.88 5.67
N ILE A 141 7.71 -11.19 6.60
CA ILE A 141 6.29 -11.32 6.88
C ILE A 141 5.57 -10.19 6.13
N VAL A 142 4.52 -10.52 5.37
CA VAL A 142 3.64 -9.53 4.76
C VAL A 142 2.33 -9.48 5.55
N VAL A 143 1.89 -8.27 5.90
CA VAL A 143 0.61 -8.02 6.55
C VAL A 143 -0.25 -7.21 5.60
N ASN A 144 -1.19 -7.86 4.92
CA ASN A 144 -2.12 -7.23 3.98
C ASN A 144 -3.40 -6.84 4.71
N VAL A 145 -3.79 -5.57 4.61
CA VAL A 145 -4.92 -4.99 5.34
C VAL A 145 -6.14 -4.84 4.42
N ASN A 146 -7.26 -5.39 4.84
CA ASN A 146 -8.56 -5.19 4.20
C ASN A 146 -9.27 -3.98 4.83
N TYR A 147 -8.83 -2.78 4.49
CA TYR A 147 -9.46 -1.54 4.94
C TYR A 147 -10.84 -1.36 4.33
N ARG A 148 -11.72 -0.63 5.00
CA ARG A 148 -13.11 -0.39 4.56
C ARG A 148 -13.15 0.49 3.31
N HIS A 149 -14.17 0.28 2.47
CA HIS A 149 -14.26 0.84 1.14
C HIS A 149 -15.44 1.79 0.97
N THR A 150 -15.32 2.68 -0.01
CA THR A 150 -16.44 3.45 -0.55
C THR A 150 -17.41 2.52 -1.32
N PRO A 151 -18.67 2.87 -1.47
CA PRO A 151 -19.35 4.08 -1.01
C PRO A 151 -19.82 4.04 0.44
N GLU A 152 -19.78 2.88 1.11
CA GLU A 152 -20.31 2.72 2.48
C GLU A 152 -19.51 3.53 3.51
N PHE A 153 -18.22 3.68 3.24
CA PHE A 153 -17.29 4.40 4.11
C PHE A 153 -16.55 5.45 3.30
N VAL A 154 -16.80 6.71 3.57
CA VAL A 154 -16.11 7.82 2.92
C VAL A 154 -14.80 8.16 3.64
N TRP A 155 -13.95 8.98 3.01
CA TRP A 155 -12.74 9.51 3.66
C TRP A 155 -13.10 10.29 4.94
N PRO A 156 -12.34 10.14 6.06
CA PRO A 156 -11.03 9.48 6.18
C PRO A 156 -11.07 8.03 6.75
N THR A 157 -12.16 7.30 6.62
CA THR A 157 -12.28 5.95 7.20
C THR A 157 -11.13 5.05 6.77
N GLN A 158 -10.74 5.08 5.51
CA GLN A 158 -9.66 4.25 4.96
C GLN A 158 -8.31 4.54 5.62
N LEU A 159 -8.01 5.82 5.88
CA LEU A 159 -6.80 6.21 6.59
C LEU A 159 -6.85 5.81 8.07
N ASN A 160 -8.02 5.94 8.70
CA ASN A 160 -8.20 5.50 10.09
C ASN A 160 -7.96 4.00 10.21
N ASP A 161 -8.51 3.19 9.30
CA ASP A 161 -8.28 1.74 9.27
C ASP A 161 -6.79 1.40 9.03
N ALA A 162 -6.13 2.12 8.13
CA ALA A 162 -4.70 1.94 7.87
C ALA A 162 -3.86 2.29 9.11
N TRP A 163 -4.23 3.35 9.82
CA TRP A 163 -3.58 3.72 11.07
C TRP A 163 -3.83 2.72 12.20
N ASP A 164 -5.07 2.27 12.37
CA ASP A 164 -5.43 1.27 13.37
C ASP A 164 -4.71 -0.05 13.12
N SER A 165 -4.52 -0.44 11.85
CA SER A 165 -3.74 -1.63 11.50
C SER A 165 -2.25 -1.48 11.81
N PHE A 166 -1.69 -0.28 11.66
CA PHE A 166 -0.32 0.02 12.08
C PHE A 166 -0.18 -0.03 13.61
N VAL A 167 -1.14 0.50 14.35
CA VAL A 167 -1.18 0.40 15.82
C VAL A 167 -1.32 -1.05 16.27
N TRP A 168 -2.24 -1.80 15.65
CA TRP A 168 -2.40 -3.24 15.91
C TRP A 168 -1.08 -4.00 15.65
N LEU A 169 -0.42 -3.72 14.53
CA LEU A 169 0.87 -4.33 14.20
C LEU A 169 1.89 -4.08 15.31
N SER A 170 1.96 -2.86 15.86
CA SER A 170 2.89 -2.52 16.93
C SER A 170 2.70 -3.35 18.21
N GLN A 171 1.47 -3.78 18.46
CA GLN A 171 1.08 -4.57 19.64
C GLN A 171 1.23 -6.08 19.41
N HIS A 172 1.28 -6.53 18.13
CA HIS A 172 1.24 -7.95 17.77
C HIS A 172 2.51 -8.46 17.11
N MET A 173 3.61 -7.68 17.13
CA MET A 173 4.88 -8.08 16.52
C MET A 173 5.37 -9.44 16.98
N SER A 174 5.39 -9.70 18.30
CA SER A 174 5.80 -11.00 18.84
C SER A 174 4.85 -12.15 18.43
N THR A 175 3.55 -11.88 18.41
CA THR A 175 2.52 -12.86 18.01
C THR A 175 2.70 -13.32 16.57
N ILE A 176 3.05 -12.39 15.68
CA ILE A 176 3.28 -12.74 14.28
C ILE A 176 4.72 -13.16 13.98
N GLY A 177 5.63 -13.12 14.96
CA GLY A 177 7.06 -13.41 14.76
C GLY A 177 7.82 -12.31 14.01
N GLY A 178 7.34 -11.07 14.09
CA GLY A 178 7.91 -9.89 13.43
C GLY A 178 8.97 -9.18 14.27
N ASP A 179 9.92 -8.53 13.58
CA ASP A 179 10.93 -7.68 14.17
C ASP A 179 10.49 -6.21 14.15
N PRO A 180 10.17 -5.60 15.30
CA PRO A 180 9.71 -4.23 15.35
C PRO A 180 10.77 -3.20 14.90
N SER A 181 12.03 -3.58 14.83
CA SER A 181 13.13 -2.73 14.35
C SER A 181 13.26 -2.73 12.83
N ARG A 182 12.55 -3.61 12.11
CA ARG A 182 12.67 -3.82 10.67
C ARG A 182 11.29 -3.83 9.98
N VAL A 183 10.60 -2.69 10.01
CA VAL A 183 9.28 -2.52 9.39
C VAL A 183 9.40 -1.67 8.13
N VAL A 184 8.77 -2.12 7.05
CA VAL A 184 8.53 -1.36 5.82
C VAL A 184 7.02 -1.21 5.66
N ILE A 185 6.56 -0.05 5.20
CA ILE A 185 5.15 0.20 4.91
C ILE A 185 5.02 0.50 3.43
N GLY A 186 4.02 -0.06 2.78
CA GLY A 186 3.84 0.23 1.36
C GLY A 186 2.50 -0.20 0.82
N GLY A 187 2.31 0.05 -0.46
CA GLY A 187 1.08 -0.28 -1.16
C GLY A 187 1.09 0.17 -2.60
N ILE A 188 -0.02 -0.12 -3.28
CA ILE A 188 -0.22 0.21 -4.70
C ILE A 188 -1.39 1.17 -4.83
N SER A 189 -1.26 2.20 -5.70
CA SER A 189 -2.34 3.14 -6.03
C SER A 189 -2.93 3.81 -4.78
N ALA A 190 -4.23 3.69 -4.50
CA ALA A 190 -4.86 4.13 -3.26
C ALA A 190 -4.16 3.60 -2.00
N GLY A 191 -3.71 2.33 -2.01
CA GLY A 191 -2.93 1.76 -0.92
C GLY A 191 -1.54 2.38 -0.77
N GLY A 192 -0.93 2.83 -1.86
CA GLY A 192 0.31 3.61 -1.84
C GLY A 192 0.11 4.98 -1.17
N GLY A 193 -1.03 5.63 -1.42
CA GLY A 193 -1.43 6.85 -0.72
C GLY A 193 -1.61 6.64 0.79
N LEU A 194 -2.32 5.57 1.18
CA LEU A 194 -2.47 5.20 2.60
C LEU A 194 -1.11 4.93 3.26
N ALA A 195 -0.22 4.21 2.58
CA ALA A 195 1.13 3.93 3.08
C ALA A 195 1.91 5.22 3.34
N ALA A 196 1.93 6.14 2.37
CA ALA A 196 2.61 7.44 2.52
C ALA A 196 2.02 8.25 3.67
N SER A 197 0.68 8.29 3.82
CA SER A 197 -0.02 8.97 4.91
C SER A 197 0.34 8.38 6.28
N VAL A 198 0.34 7.05 6.41
CA VAL A 198 0.72 6.37 7.67
C VAL A 198 2.17 6.67 8.03
N VAL A 199 3.09 6.63 7.04
CA VAL A 199 4.51 6.93 7.25
C VAL A 199 4.71 8.38 7.70
N GLN A 200 4.09 9.36 7.04
CA GLN A 200 4.15 10.77 7.43
C GLN A 200 3.59 10.97 8.84
N ARG A 201 2.40 10.42 9.13
CA ARG A 201 1.76 10.51 10.44
C ARG A 201 2.63 9.89 11.54
N HIS A 202 3.21 8.70 11.30
CA HIS A 202 4.10 8.03 12.25
C HIS A 202 5.36 8.86 12.53
N HIS A 203 6.02 9.33 11.46
CA HIS A 203 7.24 10.14 11.57
C HIS A 203 7.01 11.41 12.39
N HIS A 204 5.96 12.16 12.07
CA HIS A 204 5.61 13.39 12.77
C HIS A 204 5.24 13.14 14.24
N HIS A 205 4.41 12.13 14.49
CA HIS A 205 4.03 11.75 15.86
C HIS A 205 5.25 11.31 16.70
N ARG A 206 6.16 10.54 16.09
CA ARG A 206 7.40 10.11 16.76
C ARG A 206 8.25 11.32 17.18
N HIS A 207 8.37 12.34 16.33
CA HIS A 207 9.07 13.60 16.68
C HIS A 207 8.43 14.29 17.88
N GLN A 208 7.10 14.43 17.90
CA GLN A 208 6.38 15.03 19.03
C GLN A 208 6.60 14.23 20.33
N VAL A 209 6.53 12.89 20.26
CA VAL A 209 6.76 12.02 21.42
C VAL A 209 8.19 12.15 21.95
N LEU A 210 9.20 12.19 21.08
CA LEU A 210 10.59 12.36 21.50
C LEU A 210 10.84 13.73 22.14
N GLN A 211 10.23 14.80 21.60
CA GLN A 211 10.29 16.14 22.20
C GLN A 211 9.59 16.18 23.58
N ALA A 212 8.41 15.56 23.70
CA ALA A 212 7.70 15.47 24.97
C ALA A 212 8.48 14.67 26.03
N ALA A 213 9.11 13.55 25.63
CA ALA A 213 9.97 12.77 26.51
C ALA A 213 11.19 13.54 26.98
N ALA A 214 11.82 14.30 26.09
CA ALA A 214 12.94 15.18 26.43
C ALA A 214 12.53 16.32 27.40
N ALA A 215 11.26 16.70 27.37
CA ALA A 215 10.66 17.67 28.31
C ALA A 215 10.12 17.02 29.61
N GLY A 216 10.34 15.71 29.82
CA GLY A 216 9.93 14.99 31.02
C GLY A 216 8.46 14.56 31.06
N HIS A 217 7.75 14.59 29.94
CA HIS A 217 6.35 14.16 29.87
C HIS A 217 6.24 12.66 29.58
N PRO A 218 5.31 11.92 30.24
CA PRO A 218 5.10 10.51 29.96
C PRO A 218 4.53 10.30 28.55
N THR A 219 5.08 9.32 27.82
CA THR A 219 4.70 9.03 26.44
C THR A 219 4.15 7.61 26.32
N THR A 220 2.97 7.45 25.71
CA THR A 220 2.24 6.18 25.61
C THR A 220 2.09 5.65 24.17
N PHE A 221 2.94 6.05 23.25
CA PHE A 221 2.77 5.69 21.84
C PHE A 221 3.65 4.51 21.41
N ALA A 222 3.28 3.84 20.30
CA ALA A 222 3.97 2.75 19.58
C ALA A 222 5.46 3.09 19.24
N ALA A 223 6.19 3.59 20.23
CA ALA A 223 7.61 3.95 20.15
C ALA A 223 8.53 2.76 19.84
N ASN A 224 7.95 1.54 19.87
CA ASN A 224 8.68 0.30 19.68
C ASN A 224 8.88 -0.11 18.21
N ILE A 225 8.17 0.52 17.25
CA ILE A 225 8.35 0.23 15.82
C ILE A 225 9.33 1.22 15.18
N THR A 226 10.29 0.68 14.42
CA THR A 226 11.15 1.45 13.53
C THR A 226 10.75 1.21 12.08
N VAL A 227 10.14 2.21 11.44
CA VAL A 227 9.86 2.20 10.01
C VAL A 227 11.16 2.49 9.26
N ARG A 228 11.66 1.49 8.51
CA ARG A 228 12.93 1.55 7.77
C ARG A 228 12.78 2.10 6.36
N GLY A 229 11.58 2.02 5.80
CA GLY A 229 11.31 2.49 4.45
C GLY A 229 9.84 2.45 4.11
N GLN A 230 9.54 3.02 2.96
CA GLN A 230 8.24 2.87 2.30
C GLN A 230 8.40 2.43 0.84
N VAL A 231 7.42 1.66 0.33
CA VAL A 231 7.37 1.18 -1.06
C VAL A 231 6.06 1.62 -1.68
N LEU A 232 6.15 2.46 -2.70
CA LEU A 232 4.99 3.11 -3.31
C LEU A 232 4.88 2.72 -4.78
N GLY A 233 3.90 1.89 -5.13
CA GLY A 233 3.61 1.49 -6.51
C GLY A 233 2.51 2.35 -7.10
N SER A 234 2.80 3.14 -8.16
CA SER A 234 1.84 4.07 -8.80
C SER A 234 0.91 4.74 -7.78
N PRO A 235 1.44 5.42 -6.75
CA PRO A 235 0.66 5.83 -5.59
C PRO A 235 -0.29 6.97 -5.91
N TRP A 236 -1.51 6.93 -5.36
CA TRP A 236 -2.47 8.04 -5.42
C TRP A 236 -2.24 8.97 -4.24
N LEU A 237 -1.58 10.11 -4.48
CA LEU A 237 -1.04 11.02 -3.47
C LEU A 237 -1.69 12.41 -3.47
N LEU A 238 -2.56 12.66 -4.45
CA LEU A 238 -3.19 13.95 -4.65
C LEU A 238 -4.61 13.79 -5.21
N HIS A 239 -5.59 14.38 -4.53
CA HIS A 239 -6.95 14.40 -5.05
C HIS A 239 -7.02 15.26 -6.32
N PRO A 240 -7.69 14.81 -7.41
CA PRO A 240 -7.72 15.56 -8.68
C PRO A 240 -8.27 16.99 -8.54
N LEU A 241 -9.14 17.22 -7.57
CA LEU A 241 -9.75 18.53 -7.27
C LEU A 241 -9.05 19.27 -6.13
N ALA A 242 -7.90 18.82 -5.64
CA ALA A 242 -7.16 19.54 -4.61
C ALA A 242 -6.81 20.95 -5.07
N ASN A 243 -6.82 21.91 -4.15
CA ASN A 243 -6.48 23.30 -4.46
C ASN A 243 -5.57 23.88 -3.33
N PRO A 244 -4.34 24.31 -3.66
CA PRO A 244 -3.75 24.34 -5.01
C PRO A 244 -3.38 22.93 -5.51
N ASN A 245 -3.58 22.67 -6.80
CA ASN A 245 -3.06 21.49 -7.49
C ASN A 245 -1.97 21.90 -8.48
N PRO A 246 -0.68 21.74 -8.14
CA PRO A 246 0.43 22.12 -9.01
C PRO A 246 0.53 21.26 -10.28
N LEU A 247 -0.18 20.12 -10.30
CA LEU A 247 -0.14 19.12 -11.37
C LEU A 247 -1.46 19.07 -12.16
N SER A 248 -2.26 20.11 -12.06
CA SER A 248 -3.61 20.15 -12.62
C SER A 248 -3.65 19.93 -14.14
N SER A 249 -4.82 19.52 -14.62
CA SER A 249 -5.14 19.37 -16.07
C SER A 249 -4.99 20.66 -16.89
N GLN A 250 -4.78 21.81 -16.24
CA GLN A 250 -4.48 23.07 -16.94
C GLN A 250 -3.09 23.07 -17.58
N GLN A 251 -2.19 22.12 -17.22
CA GLN A 251 -0.91 21.95 -17.89
C GLN A 251 -1.05 20.95 -19.05
N PRO A 252 -0.81 21.37 -20.31
CA PRO A 252 -1.07 20.53 -21.50
C PRO A 252 -0.35 19.19 -21.50
N LEU A 253 0.84 19.14 -20.89
CA LEU A 253 1.69 17.95 -20.82
C LEU A 253 1.58 17.19 -19.48
N SER A 254 0.58 17.50 -18.65
CA SER A 254 0.36 16.74 -17.41
C SER A 254 -0.09 15.30 -17.70
N SER A 255 0.19 14.39 -16.77
CA SER A 255 -0.29 13.00 -16.86
C SER A 255 -1.81 12.92 -16.99
N PHE A 256 -2.56 13.84 -16.38
CA PHE A 256 -4.02 13.92 -16.53
C PHE A 256 -4.46 14.16 -17.97
N ASN A 257 -3.72 14.94 -18.76
CA ASN A 257 -4.03 15.19 -20.16
C ASN A 257 -3.49 14.10 -21.09
N GLN A 258 -2.29 13.61 -20.82
CA GLN A 258 -1.65 12.61 -21.66
C GLN A 258 -2.27 11.21 -21.52
N ASN A 259 -2.81 10.88 -20.34
CA ASN A 259 -3.25 9.54 -19.97
C ASN A 259 -4.76 9.42 -19.69
N GLN A 260 -5.59 10.31 -20.28
CA GLN A 260 -7.05 10.28 -20.06
C GLN A 260 -7.67 8.91 -20.33
N ASP A 261 -7.18 8.24 -21.36
CA ASP A 261 -7.63 6.91 -21.79
C ASP A 261 -6.60 5.80 -21.43
N ALA A 262 -5.88 5.98 -20.31
CA ALA A 262 -4.90 5.01 -19.86
C ALA A 262 -5.50 3.60 -19.74
N PRO A 263 -4.77 2.54 -20.13
CA PRO A 263 -5.34 1.20 -20.25
C PRO A 263 -5.77 0.58 -18.91
N VAL A 264 -5.15 0.99 -17.79
CA VAL A 264 -5.46 0.45 -16.46
C VAL A 264 -6.32 1.41 -15.64
N LEU A 265 -6.00 2.69 -15.67
CA LEU A 265 -6.70 3.71 -14.90
C LEU A 265 -7.06 4.90 -15.81
N PRO A 266 -8.13 4.82 -16.62
CA PRO A 266 -8.62 5.96 -17.38
C PRO A 266 -9.27 7.00 -16.45
N TRP A 267 -9.36 8.25 -16.94
CA TRP A 267 -9.97 9.36 -16.20
C TRP A 267 -11.40 9.05 -15.72
N SER A 268 -12.20 8.36 -16.55
CA SER A 268 -13.55 7.97 -16.21
C SER A 268 -13.64 7.12 -14.92
N ILE A 269 -12.65 6.26 -14.67
CA ILE A 269 -12.57 5.44 -13.46
C ILE A 269 -12.02 6.24 -12.28
N LEU A 270 -10.93 7.00 -12.47
CA LEU A 270 -10.35 7.84 -11.41
C LEU A 270 -11.39 8.84 -10.87
N LYS A 271 -12.22 9.40 -11.78
CA LYS A 271 -13.31 10.30 -11.39
C LYS A 271 -14.32 9.62 -10.47
N VAL A 272 -14.72 8.38 -10.77
CA VAL A 272 -15.64 7.62 -9.90
C VAL A 272 -15.00 7.43 -8.52
N PHE A 273 -13.73 7.05 -8.44
CA PHE A 273 -13.05 6.89 -7.16
C PHE A 273 -13.01 8.19 -6.36
N ALA A 274 -12.66 9.30 -7.02
CA ALA A 274 -12.58 10.61 -6.40
C ALA A 274 -13.95 11.10 -5.86
N ASP A 275 -14.99 10.94 -6.66
CA ASP A 275 -16.35 11.34 -6.28
C ASP A 275 -16.87 10.54 -5.05
N LEU A 276 -16.54 9.24 -4.99
CA LEU A 276 -16.99 8.36 -3.90
C LEU A 276 -16.28 8.62 -2.57
N LEU A 277 -15.10 9.23 -2.56
CA LEU A 277 -14.38 9.59 -1.33
C LEU A 277 -15.11 10.67 -0.52
N GLY A 278 -15.90 11.48 -1.20
CA GLY A 278 -16.59 12.61 -0.59
C GLY A 278 -15.72 13.88 -0.47
N PRO A 279 -16.32 15.00 -0.09
CA PRO A 279 -15.69 16.32 -0.17
C PRO A 279 -14.50 16.50 0.80
N ALA A 280 -14.44 15.73 1.89
CA ALA A 280 -13.38 15.84 2.87
C ALA A 280 -11.99 15.51 2.26
N ALA A 281 -11.90 14.54 1.34
CA ALA A 281 -10.64 14.14 0.71
C ALA A 281 -10.00 15.25 -0.13
N VAL A 282 -10.81 16.16 -0.69
CA VAL A 282 -10.35 17.24 -1.58
C VAL A 282 -9.32 18.15 -0.91
N SER A 283 -9.53 18.51 0.35
CA SER A 283 -8.71 19.47 1.10
C SER A 283 -7.92 18.84 2.25
N ASP A 284 -8.10 17.55 2.53
CA ASP A 284 -7.41 16.89 3.63
C ASP A 284 -5.90 16.71 3.31
N PRO A 285 -4.99 17.31 4.10
CA PRO A 285 -3.56 17.13 3.90
C PRO A 285 -3.10 15.68 4.00
N SER A 286 -3.80 14.85 4.77
CA SER A 286 -3.48 13.44 4.92
C SER A 286 -3.90 12.58 3.71
N PHE A 287 -4.81 13.07 2.87
CA PHE A 287 -5.01 12.50 1.53
C PHE A 287 -3.97 13.07 0.55
N ASN A 288 -3.77 14.36 0.59
CA ASN A 288 -2.94 15.10 -0.37
C ASN A 288 -1.47 15.15 0.07
N VAL A 289 -0.91 13.99 0.38
CA VAL A 289 0.43 13.85 0.98
C VAL A 289 1.55 14.39 0.09
N ALA A 290 1.35 14.45 -1.22
CA ALA A 290 2.28 15.08 -2.14
C ALA A 290 2.44 16.59 -1.91
N LEU A 291 1.49 17.24 -1.25
CA LEU A 291 1.52 18.67 -0.90
C LEU A 291 2.06 18.96 0.51
N ALA A 292 2.46 17.95 1.26
CA ALA A 292 3.06 18.14 2.58
C ALA A 292 4.20 19.16 2.54
N THR A 293 4.39 19.95 3.60
CA THR A 293 5.48 20.93 3.65
C THR A 293 6.85 20.26 3.68
N ASP A 294 7.90 20.97 3.29
CA ASP A 294 9.27 20.44 3.34
C ASP A 294 9.70 20.04 4.74
N GLU A 295 9.21 20.77 5.75
CA GLU A 295 9.42 20.40 7.16
C GLU A 295 8.81 19.02 7.47
N TYR A 296 7.64 18.72 6.93
CA TYR A 296 6.94 17.45 7.12
C TYR A 296 7.61 16.28 6.38
N LEU A 297 8.28 16.58 5.26
CA LEU A 297 8.98 15.57 4.45
C LEU A 297 10.39 15.28 4.95
N ARG A 298 10.99 16.20 5.71
CA ARG A 298 12.38 16.07 6.16
C ARG A 298 12.58 14.90 7.10
N GLY A 299 13.53 14.04 6.75
CA GLY A 299 13.90 12.87 7.56
C GLY A 299 12.90 11.72 7.50
N LEU A 300 11.97 11.72 6.55
CA LEU A 300 11.15 10.54 6.26
C LEU A 300 12.04 9.34 5.89
N PRO A 301 11.59 8.10 6.15
CA PRO A 301 12.38 6.92 5.86
C PRO A 301 12.61 6.77 4.35
N LYS A 302 13.62 5.96 3.97
CA LYS A 302 13.93 5.67 2.56
C LYS A 302 12.69 5.26 1.79
N THR A 303 12.54 5.80 0.57
CA THR A 303 11.40 5.53 -0.29
C THR A 303 11.85 4.83 -1.57
N SER A 304 11.18 3.75 -1.91
CA SER A 304 11.23 3.14 -3.24
C SER A 304 9.91 3.41 -3.94
N SER A 305 9.97 4.03 -5.13
CA SER A 305 8.79 4.34 -5.94
C SER A 305 8.85 3.61 -7.27
N LEU A 306 7.75 2.96 -7.63
CA LEU A 306 7.53 2.39 -8.96
C LEU A 306 6.43 3.21 -9.63
N ILE A 307 6.79 3.95 -10.67
CA ILE A 307 5.89 4.90 -11.35
C ILE A 307 5.72 4.45 -12.80
N ALA A 308 4.46 4.27 -13.22
CA ALA A 308 4.15 3.88 -14.59
C ALA A 308 4.03 5.13 -15.50
N GLY A 309 4.63 5.07 -16.70
CA GLY A 309 4.61 6.17 -17.65
C GLY A 309 3.22 6.49 -18.20
N GLN A 310 2.43 5.45 -18.50
CA GLN A 310 1.05 5.57 -19.00
C GLN A 310 0.02 5.52 -17.85
N ASP A 311 0.23 6.33 -16.82
CA ASP A 311 -0.66 6.40 -15.65
C ASP A 311 -1.07 7.86 -15.38
N LEU A 312 -2.33 8.08 -15.03
CA LEU A 312 -2.82 9.38 -14.55
C LEU A 312 -2.05 9.86 -13.31
N LEU A 313 -1.62 8.93 -12.45
CA LEU A 313 -0.94 9.19 -11.18
C LEU A 313 0.58 9.39 -11.34
N ARG A 314 1.11 9.34 -12.58
CA ARG A 314 2.54 9.46 -12.87
C ARG A 314 3.16 10.73 -12.26
N ASP A 315 2.57 11.87 -12.54
CA ASP A 315 3.17 13.16 -12.19
C ASP A 315 3.20 13.38 -10.67
N GLU A 316 2.16 12.97 -9.96
CA GLU A 316 2.13 13.10 -8.48
C GLU A 316 3.13 12.18 -7.81
N GLY A 317 3.33 10.97 -8.35
CA GLY A 317 4.36 10.04 -7.89
C GLY A 317 5.77 10.59 -8.10
N LEU A 318 6.08 11.12 -9.28
CA LEU A 318 7.36 11.75 -9.59
C LEU A 318 7.59 13.02 -8.76
N TYR A 319 6.58 13.88 -8.66
CA TYR A 319 6.64 15.10 -7.85
C TYR A 319 6.95 14.79 -6.38
N TYR A 320 6.27 13.81 -5.81
CA TYR A 320 6.52 13.40 -4.42
C TYR A 320 7.93 12.84 -4.25
N ALA A 321 8.39 11.99 -5.18
CA ALA A 321 9.74 11.42 -5.15
C ALA A 321 10.84 12.51 -5.22
N GLU A 322 10.66 13.54 -6.07
CA GLU A 322 11.58 14.68 -6.14
C GLU A 322 11.59 15.47 -4.84
N ARG A 323 10.43 15.72 -4.25
CA ARG A 323 10.32 16.43 -2.97
C ARG A 323 10.98 15.66 -1.83
N LEU A 324 10.78 14.33 -1.77
CA LEU A 324 11.48 13.48 -0.80
C LEU A 324 12.99 13.56 -0.99
N LYS A 325 13.48 13.47 -2.24
CA LYS A 325 14.91 13.58 -2.54
C LYS A 325 15.50 14.94 -2.14
N ALA A 326 14.76 16.01 -2.31
CA ALA A 326 15.18 17.36 -1.92
C ALA A 326 15.23 17.58 -0.40
N ASN A 327 14.50 16.77 0.37
CA ASN A 327 14.42 16.88 1.82
C ASN A 327 15.20 15.80 2.59
N GLY A 328 16.05 14.99 1.91
CA GLY A 328 16.92 13.98 2.51
C GLY A 328 16.28 12.62 2.57
#